data_432717b34c87ac3b42bb5480a9f08c74
#
_entry.id   432717b34c87ac3b42bb5480a9f08c74
#
_cell.length_a   1.000
_cell.length_b   1.000
_cell.length_c   1.000
_cell.angle_alpha   90.00
_cell.angle_beta   90.00
_cell.angle_gamma   90.00
#
_symmetry.space_group_name_H-M   'P 1'
#
loop_
_entity.id
_entity.type
_entity.pdbx_description
1 polymer ?
#
loop_
_entity_poly.entity_id
_entity_poly.type
_entity_poly.pdbx_seq_one_letter_code
_entity_poly.pdbx_strand_id
1 'polypeptide(L)'
;STLTATLTDLEDGMEYAYRVVADDFTSAEITFTTPAYPQLPNAGFEEWTTEGGGYAVAYGAGQDKFWDSGNQGAWSLKQNVTTADNTVKHSGTYSAKLESARPNMFGIGKFAAGNIFIGQYLKTDGTDGELGWGRPWTVKPKALKGYIKYKPVAISHIEGKNVPDEYVKGEMDRGIVYIAMLNDELKEYNGTKTWPVIVKTKSQEL
;
A
#
# COMPACT_ATOMS: atom_id res chain seq x y z
N SER A 1 -8.68 -42.15 -28.24
CA SER A 1 -8.32 -40.75 -28.61
C SER A 1 -8.55 -39.87 -27.40
N THR A 2 -7.69 -38.92 -27.16
CA THR A 2 -7.83 -37.94 -26.10
C THR A 2 -8.23 -36.62 -26.75
N LEU A 3 -9.25 -35.96 -26.22
CA LEU A 3 -9.67 -34.61 -26.62
C LEU A 3 -9.14 -33.64 -25.56
N THR A 4 -8.47 -32.59 -26.00
CA THR A 4 -7.96 -31.53 -25.10
C THR A 4 -8.57 -30.20 -25.53
N ALA A 5 -9.10 -29.46 -24.56
CA ALA A 5 -9.57 -28.09 -24.74
C ALA A 5 -8.89 -27.19 -23.70
N THR A 6 -8.49 -26.01 -24.13
CA THR A 6 -7.95 -24.99 -23.23
C THR A 6 -9.01 -23.91 -23.00
N LEU A 7 -9.32 -23.65 -21.74
CA LEU A 7 -10.23 -22.58 -21.34
C LEU A 7 -9.41 -21.34 -20.98
N THR A 8 -9.80 -20.20 -21.52
CA THR A 8 -9.17 -18.89 -21.25
C THR A 8 -10.18 -17.94 -20.63
N ASP A 9 -9.69 -16.83 -20.09
CA ASP A 9 -10.52 -15.73 -19.55
C ASP A 9 -11.44 -16.14 -18.39
N LEU A 10 -11.01 -17.16 -17.63
CA LEU A 10 -11.69 -17.53 -16.40
C LEU A 10 -11.33 -16.56 -15.28
N GLU A 11 -12.31 -16.19 -14.47
CA GLU A 11 -12.12 -15.37 -13.27
C GLU A 11 -11.52 -16.20 -12.13
N ASP A 12 -10.74 -15.55 -11.27
CA ASP A 12 -10.05 -16.18 -10.15
C ASP A 12 -11.06 -16.54 -9.03
N GLY A 13 -10.89 -17.71 -8.41
CA GLY A 13 -11.72 -18.17 -7.29
C GLY A 13 -13.18 -18.48 -7.63
N MET A 14 -13.50 -18.60 -8.91
CA MET A 14 -14.86 -18.87 -9.38
C MET A 14 -15.07 -20.36 -9.65
N GLU A 15 -16.27 -20.84 -9.34
CA GLU A 15 -16.71 -22.17 -9.71
C GLU A 15 -17.25 -22.16 -11.15
N TYR A 16 -16.74 -23.05 -11.96
CA TYR A 16 -17.16 -23.26 -13.34
C TYR A 16 -17.66 -24.69 -13.53
N ALA A 17 -18.57 -24.87 -14.46
CA ALA A 17 -19.03 -26.16 -14.87
C ALA A 17 -18.81 -26.35 -16.36
N TYR A 18 -18.45 -27.56 -16.78
CA TYR A 18 -18.38 -27.92 -18.18
C TYR A 18 -18.99 -29.28 -18.44
N ARG A 19 -19.40 -29.51 -19.67
CA ARG A 19 -19.81 -30.80 -20.20
C ARG A 19 -19.29 -30.99 -21.62
N VAL A 20 -19.10 -32.20 -22.00
CA VAL A 20 -18.69 -32.58 -23.37
C VAL A 20 -19.95 -32.94 -24.16
N VAL A 21 -20.10 -32.36 -25.34
CA VAL A 21 -21.17 -32.67 -26.27
C VAL A 21 -20.55 -33.16 -27.58
N ALA A 22 -20.94 -34.33 -28.05
CA ALA A 22 -20.45 -34.90 -29.31
C ALA A 22 -21.62 -35.67 -29.96
N ASP A 23 -22.07 -35.21 -31.09
CA ASP A 23 -23.26 -35.72 -31.79
C ASP A 23 -24.44 -35.85 -30.82
N ASP A 24 -24.96 -37.07 -30.63
CA ASP A 24 -26.07 -37.35 -29.73
C ASP A 24 -25.65 -37.62 -28.27
N PHE A 25 -24.36 -37.55 -27.96
CA PHE A 25 -23.82 -37.80 -26.61
C PHE A 25 -23.62 -36.49 -25.87
N THR A 26 -24.10 -36.44 -24.64
CA THR A 26 -23.82 -35.36 -23.69
C THR A 26 -23.31 -35.97 -22.38
N SER A 27 -22.13 -35.59 -21.93
CA SER A 27 -21.61 -36.03 -20.65
C SER A 27 -22.39 -35.47 -19.47
N ALA A 28 -22.17 -36.05 -18.28
CA ALA A 28 -22.49 -35.35 -17.03
C ALA A 28 -21.70 -34.04 -16.93
N GLU A 29 -22.26 -33.13 -16.19
CA GLU A 29 -21.60 -31.86 -15.84
C GLU A 29 -20.47 -32.12 -14.84
N ILE A 30 -19.34 -31.51 -15.08
CA ILE A 30 -18.16 -31.56 -14.18
C ILE A 30 -17.88 -30.16 -13.73
N THR A 31 -17.76 -29.95 -12.41
CA THR A 31 -17.43 -28.65 -11.82
C THR A 31 -15.96 -28.61 -11.43
N PHE A 32 -15.39 -27.42 -11.48
CA PHE A 32 -14.07 -27.11 -10.94
C PHE A 32 -14.03 -25.66 -10.48
N THR A 33 -13.16 -25.36 -9.53
CA THR A 33 -12.96 -23.99 -9.04
C THR A 33 -11.58 -23.51 -9.49
N THR A 34 -11.52 -22.32 -10.06
CA THR A 34 -10.24 -21.68 -10.39
C THR A 34 -9.50 -21.31 -9.11
N PRO A 35 -8.15 -21.32 -9.12
CA PRO A 35 -7.38 -20.86 -7.96
C PRO A 35 -7.75 -19.43 -7.56
N ALA A 36 -8.04 -19.22 -6.28
CA ALA A 36 -8.18 -17.88 -5.73
C ALA A 36 -6.79 -17.26 -5.47
N TYR A 37 -6.54 -16.08 -6.03
CA TYR A 37 -5.33 -15.35 -5.73
C TYR A 37 -5.53 -14.49 -4.47
N PRO A 38 -4.55 -14.44 -3.57
CA PRO A 38 -4.64 -13.61 -2.39
C PRO A 38 -4.77 -12.14 -2.79
N GLN A 39 -5.70 -11.46 -2.13
CA GLN A 39 -5.87 -10.02 -2.25
C GLN A 39 -5.06 -9.32 -1.17
N LEU A 40 -4.70 -8.06 -1.40
CA LEU A 40 -4.04 -7.26 -0.38
C LEU A 40 -4.95 -7.11 0.85
N PRO A 41 -4.46 -7.38 2.06
CA PRO A 41 -5.24 -7.12 3.27
C PRO A 41 -5.71 -5.67 3.31
N ASN A 42 -6.93 -5.44 3.75
CA ASN A 42 -7.57 -4.12 3.79
C ASN A 42 -7.36 -3.28 2.52
N ALA A 43 -7.47 -3.92 1.34
CA ALA A 43 -7.22 -3.28 0.04
C ALA A 43 -8.16 -2.08 -0.24
N GLY A 44 -9.35 -2.09 0.34
CA GLY A 44 -10.32 -1.00 0.27
C GLY A 44 -10.09 0.13 1.26
N PHE A 45 -9.13 -0.02 2.19
CA PHE A 45 -8.89 0.91 3.30
C PHE A 45 -10.15 1.18 4.15
N GLU A 46 -10.97 0.16 4.35
CA GLU A 46 -12.19 0.25 5.14
C GLU A 46 -11.93 0.17 6.66
N GLU A 47 -10.81 -0.42 7.06
CA GLU A 47 -10.51 -0.70 8.45
C GLU A 47 -9.37 0.17 8.96
N TRP A 48 -9.66 0.86 10.06
CA TRP A 48 -8.75 1.81 10.70
C TRP A 48 -8.77 1.65 12.22
N THR A 49 -7.62 1.85 12.83
CA THR A 49 -7.47 1.97 14.28
C THR A 49 -6.48 3.08 14.62
N THR A 50 -6.16 3.22 15.90
CA THR A 50 -5.16 4.18 16.39
C THR A 50 -4.12 3.49 17.24
N GLU A 51 -2.88 3.95 17.12
CA GLU A 51 -1.75 3.51 17.95
C GLU A 51 -1.08 4.70 18.65
N GLY A 52 -0.17 4.42 19.58
CA GLY A 52 0.70 5.41 20.20
C GLY A 52 0.00 6.62 20.80
N GLY A 53 -1.21 6.43 21.29
CA GLY A 53 -2.00 7.50 21.89
C GLY A 53 -2.72 8.39 20.88
N GLY A 54 -2.90 7.95 19.61
CA GLY A 54 -3.85 8.59 18.70
C GLY A 54 -3.44 8.78 17.24
N TYR A 55 -2.31 8.26 16.74
CA TYR A 55 -2.06 8.30 15.31
C TYR A 55 -2.82 7.19 14.57
N ALA A 56 -3.38 7.54 13.41
CA ALA A 56 -4.18 6.64 12.61
C ALA A 56 -3.32 5.59 11.89
N VAL A 57 -3.82 4.35 11.82
CA VAL A 57 -3.23 3.25 11.06
C VAL A 57 -4.31 2.49 10.30
N ALA A 58 -3.98 2.02 9.09
CA ALA A 58 -4.92 1.41 8.16
C ALA A 58 -5.03 -0.11 8.38
N TYR A 59 -5.52 -0.53 9.53
CA TYR A 59 -5.92 -1.91 9.82
C TYR A 59 -6.93 -1.97 10.96
N GLY A 60 -7.73 -3.03 11.02
CA GLY A 60 -8.73 -3.24 12.07
C GLY A 60 -8.13 -3.78 13.37
N ALA A 61 -8.83 -3.55 14.47
CA ALA A 61 -8.42 -4.07 15.76
C ALA A 61 -8.35 -5.61 15.75
N GLY A 62 -7.21 -6.16 16.16
CA GLY A 62 -6.95 -7.60 16.18
C GLY A 62 -6.50 -8.19 14.84
N GLN A 63 -6.32 -7.39 13.82
CA GLN A 63 -5.74 -7.79 12.54
C GLN A 63 -4.23 -7.54 12.52
N ASP A 64 -3.52 -8.22 11.60
CA ASP A 64 -2.12 -7.94 11.35
C ASP A 64 -1.96 -6.62 10.58
N LYS A 65 -1.03 -5.80 11.05
CA LYS A 65 -0.66 -4.57 10.35
C LYS A 65 0.02 -4.92 9.01
N PHE A 66 -0.65 -4.64 7.90
CA PHE A 66 -0.11 -4.82 6.55
C PHE A 66 0.34 -3.48 5.94
N TRP A 67 -0.45 -2.44 6.16
CA TRP A 67 -0.19 -1.07 5.74
C TRP A 67 0.33 -0.23 6.89
N ASP A 68 1.25 0.66 6.59
CA ASP A 68 1.71 1.69 7.53
C ASP A 68 1.96 3.01 6.79
N SER A 69 2.31 4.04 7.56
CA SER A 69 2.52 5.39 7.04
C SER A 69 3.52 6.16 7.90
N GLY A 70 3.78 7.41 7.51
CA GLY A 70 4.57 8.35 8.29
C GLY A 70 3.89 8.91 9.56
N ASN A 71 2.67 8.47 9.87
CA ASN A 71 1.90 9.01 10.98
C ASN A 71 2.60 8.89 12.33
N GLN A 72 3.26 7.75 12.61
CA GLN A 72 3.99 7.56 13.87
C GLN A 72 5.07 8.63 14.07
N GLY A 73 5.83 8.95 13.03
CA GLY A 73 6.84 10.00 13.08
C GLY A 73 6.24 11.40 13.24
N ALA A 74 5.19 11.70 12.47
CA ALA A 74 4.51 12.99 12.51
C ALA A 74 3.72 13.20 13.80
N TRP A 75 3.33 12.14 14.50
CA TRP A 75 2.54 12.21 15.74
C TRP A 75 3.26 12.87 16.91
N SER A 76 4.58 12.90 16.91
CA SER A 76 5.35 13.71 17.87
C SER A 76 4.91 15.18 17.86
N LEU A 77 4.44 15.68 16.71
CA LEU A 77 3.86 17.00 16.50
C LEU A 77 2.33 16.98 16.35
N LYS A 78 1.68 15.88 16.82
CA LYS A 78 0.21 15.69 16.79
C LYS A 78 -0.40 15.77 15.39
N GLN A 79 0.35 15.38 14.37
CA GLN A 79 -0.10 15.37 12.98
C GLN A 79 -0.33 13.95 12.48
N ASN A 80 -1.43 13.73 11.77
CA ASN A 80 -1.65 12.60 10.90
C ASN A 80 -1.56 13.05 9.44
N VAL A 81 -0.73 12.41 8.65
CA VAL A 81 -0.58 12.67 7.20
C VAL A 81 -1.31 11.64 6.35
N THR A 82 -1.85 10.61 6.99
CA THR A 82 -2.63 9.55 6.37
C THR A 82 -3.78 9.18 7.29
N THR A 83 -5.01 9.31 6.78
CA THR A 83 -6.24 9.13 7.58
C THR A 83 -7.33 8.44 6.77
N ALA A 84 -8.33 7.89 7.46
CA ALA A 84 -9.59 7.51 6.83
C ALA A 84 -10.33 8.75 6.32
N ASP A 85 -10.89 8.68 5.12
CA ASP A 85 -11.78 9.70 4.56
C ASP A 85 -13.11 9.06 4.17
N ASN A 86 -14.19 9.49 4.80
CA ASN A 86 -15.55 9.02 4.50
C ASN A 86 -16.30 9.93 3.53
N THR A 87 -15.68 11.01 3.07
CA THR A 87 -16.29 11.98 2.16
C THR A 87 -15.88 11.77 0.72
N VAL A 88 -14.61 11.44 0.48
CA VAL A 88 -14.06 11.16 -0.85
C VAL A 88 -13.69 9.69 -0.93
N LYS A 89 -14.51 8.89 -1.58
CA LYS A 89 -14.33 7.45 -1.77
C LYS A 89 -14.94 7.00 -3.10
N HIS A 90 -14.46 5.91 -3.64
CA HIS A 90 -15.04 5.28 -4.84
C HIS A 90 -16.19 4.34 -4.45
N SER A 91 -15.98 3.53 -3.42
CA SER A 91 -16.93 2.54 -2.89
C SER A 91 -16.73 2.39 -1.39
N GLY A 92 -17.58 1.63 -0.74
CA GLY A 92 -17.47 1.36 0.70
C GLY A 92 -17.73 2.57 1.58
N THR A 93 -17.13 2.57 2.76
CA THR A 93 -17.30 3.60 3.79
C THR A 93 -16.16 4.60 3.80
N TYR A 94 -14.92 4.12 3.56
CA TYR A 94 -13.70 4.91 3.66
C TYR A 94 -12.81 4.79 2.42
N SER A 95 -11.89 5.72 2.31
CA SER A 95 -10.67 5.64 1.50
C SER A 95 -9.47 6.09 2.34
N ALA A 96 -8.26 5.85 1.88
CA ALA A 96 -7.08 6.44 2.47
C ALA A 96 -6.84 7.84 1.91
N LYS A 97 -6.92 8.86 2.76
CA LYS A 97 -6.55 10.24 2.45
C LYS A 97 -5.09 10.45 2.85
N LEU A 98 -4.26 10.86 1.88
CA LEU A 98 -2.87 11.22 2.08
C LEU A 98 -2.72 12.72 1.88
N GLU A 99 -2.24 13.41 2.91
CA GLU A 99 -2.11 14.87 2.90
C GLU A 99 -0.77 15.25 3.55
N SER A 100 0.14 15.77 2.75
CA SER A 100 1.43 16.27 3.25
C SER A 100 1.22 17.45 4.18
N ALA A 101 1.98 17.51 5.24
CA ALA A 101 1.91 18.57 6.24
C ALA A 101 3.31 19.06 6.63
N ARG A 102 3.39 20.26 7.14
CA ARG A 102 4.59 20.80 7.78
C ARG A 102 4.25 21.23 9.21
N PRO A 103 4.06 20.25 10.10
CA PRO A 103 3.82 20.56 11.50
C PRO A 103 4.97 21.38 12.07
N ASN A 104 4.65 22.35 12.90
CA ASN A 104 5.60 23.25 13.55
C ASN A 104 5.22 23.39 15.02
N MET A 105 6.19 23.15 15.90
CA MET A 105 6.05 23.39 17.32
C MET A 105 7.30 24.15 17.82
N PHE A 106 7.07 25.30 18.42
CA PHE A 106 8.13 26.18 18.95
C PHE A 106 9.22 26.56 17.93
N GLY A 107 8.84 26.78 16.66
CA GLY A 107 9.79 27.10 15.60
C GLY A 107 10.52 25.91 14.98
N ILE A 108 10.35 24.72 15.53
CA ILE A 108 10.90 23.48 14.98
C ILE A 108 9.79 22.82 14.17
N GLY A 109 9.94 22.78 12.86
CA GLY A 109 9.02 22.13 11.95
C GLY A 109 9.77 21.26 10.96
N LYS A 110 9.14 20.19 10.54
CA LYS A 110 9.66 19.33 9.48
C LYS A 110 8.53 18.96 8.52
N PHE A 111 8.87 18.86 7.25
CA PHE A 111 7.93 18.36 6.26
C PHE A 111 7.65 16.88 6.51
N ALA A 112 6.38 16.52 6.50
CA ALA A 112 5.90 15.14 6.58
C ALA A 112 5.03 14.86 5.35
N ALA A 113 5.53 14.01 4.46
CA ALA A 113 4.79 13.64 3.27
C ALA A 113 3.60 12.74 3.61
N GLY A 114 2.44 13.00 2.99
CA GLY A 114 1.31 12.07 2.98
C GLY A 114 1.72 10.80 2.23
N ASN A 115 1.77 9.68 2.92
CA ASN A 115 2.20 8.40 2.34
C ASN A 115 1.49 7.22 2.99
N ILE A 116 1.39 6.13 2.24
CA ILE A 116 0.98 4.83 2.75
C ILE A 116 1.81 3.77 2.02
N PHE A 117 2.26 2.75 2.71
CA PHE A 117 3.10 1.71 2.15
C PHE A 117 2.83 0.35 2.80
N ILE A 118 3.17 -0.71 2.08
CA ILE A 118 3.19 -2.06 2.63
C ILE A 118 4.45 -2.20 3.46
N GLY A 119 4.29 -2.43 4.77
CA GLY A 119 5.42 -2.52 5.67
C GLY A 119 5.13 -2.02 7.07
N GLN A 120 6.14 -1.42 7.70
CA GLN A 120 6.00 -0.87 9.05
C GLN A 120 6.97 0.29 9.28
N TYR A 121 6.51 1.31 9.98
CA TYR A 121 7.34 2.34 10.59
C TYR A 121 8.05 1.71 11.80
N LEU A 122 9.37 1.65 11.79
CA LEU A 122 10.14 0.92 12.78
C LEU A 122 10.50 1.78 14.00
N LYS A 123 11.06 2.96 13.75
CA LYS A 123 11.40 3.93 14.79
C LYS A 123 11.62 5.34 14.24
N THR A 124 11.60 6.29 15.15
CA THR A 124 12.07 7.66 14.89
C THR A 124 13.52 7.80 15.36
N ASP A 125 14.37 8.40 14.53
CA ASP A 125 15.76 8.73 14.84
C ASP A 125 15.95 10.24 14.65
N GLY A 126 15.87 10.98 15.75
CA GLY A 126 15.83 12.43 15.71
C GLY A 126 14.57 12.95 15.01
N THR A 127 14.75 13.55 13.84
CA THR A 127 13.64 14.02 12.96
C THR A 127 13.33 13.07 11.82
N ASP A 128 14.01 11.95 11.73
CA ASP A 128 13.92 11.00 10.62
C ASP A 128 13.24 9.70 11.06
N GLY A 129 12.70 8.98 10.11
CA GLY A 129 12.10 7.67 10.31
C GLY A 129 12.98 6.54 9.78
N GLU A 130 12.93 5.40 10.41
CA GLU A 130 13.41 4.15 9.87
C GLU A 130 12.22 3.27 9.55
N LEU A 131 12.14 2.80 8.31
CA LEU A 131 10.99 2.10 7.76
C LEU A 131 11.41 0.72 7.26
N GLY A 132 10.61 -0.29 7.56
CA GLY A 132 10.70 -1.60 6.94
C GLY A 132 9.66 -1.69 5.82
N TRP A 133 10.07 -1.76 4.57
CA TRP A 133 9.18 -1.86 3.43
C TRP A 133 9.06 -3.29 2.93
N GLY A 134 7.84 -3.62 2.50
CA GLY A 134 7.48 -4.89 1.91
C GLY A 134 6.93 -5.90 2.90
N ARG A 135 6.30 -6.89 2.37
CA ARG A 135 5.80 -8.10 3.05
C ARG A 135 6.05 -9.30 2.15
N PRO A 136 6.27 -10.49 2.71
CA PRO A 136 6.32 -11.72 1.90
C PRO A 136 5.05 -11.88 1.08
N TRP A 137 5.21 -12.20 -0.20
CA TRP A 137 4.11 -12.42 -1.13
C TRP A 137 4.39 -13.69 -1.94
N THR A 138 3.45 -14.61 -1.94
CA THR A 138 3.68 -15.98 -2.44
C THR A 138 3.25 -16.20 -3.89
N VAL A 139 2.60 -15.22 -4.50
CA VAL A 139 2.11 -15.32 -5.87
C VAL A 139 2.61 -14.15 -6.71
N LYS A 140 2.76 -14.38 -8.01
CA LYS A 140 3.12 -13.33 -8.96
C LYS A 140 1.86 -12.56 -9.36
N PRO A 141 1.70 -11.28 -8.99
CA PRO A 141 0.52 -10.51 -9.36
C PRO A 141 0.53 -10.21 -10.87
N LYS A 142 -0.64 -10.18 -11.46
CA LYS A 142 -0.82 -9.77 -12.87
C LYS A 142 -0.95 -8.25 -13.01
N ALA A 143 -1.58 -7.61 -12.03
CA ALA A 143 -1.83 -6.17 -12.04
C ALA A 143 -2.07 -5.64 -10.63
N LEU A 144 -1.80 -4.37 -10.41
CA LEU A 144 -2.35 -3.55 -9.33
C LEU A 144 -3.45 -2.68 -9.92
N LYS A 145 -4.65 -2.77 -9.34
CA LYS A 145 -5.80 -1.95 -9.76
C LYS A 145 -6.31 -1.16 -8.57
N GLY A 146 -6.74 0.08 -8.80
CA GLY A 146 -7.28 0.93 -7.76
C GLY A 146 -7.85 2.22 -8.33
N TYR A 147 -8.48 3.02 -7.45
CA TYR A 147 -9.03 4.32 -7.79
C TYR A 147 -8.28 5.40 -7.03
N ILE A 148 -7.87 6.43 -7.75
CA ILE A 148 -7.10 7.53 -7.19
C ILE A 148 -7.80 8.83 -7.56
N LYS A 149 -8.01 9.68 -6.55
CA LYS A 149 -8.40 11.08 -6.74
C LYS A 149 -7.24 11.94 -6.26
N TYR A 150 -6.58 12.61 -7.18
CA TYR A 150 -5.44 13.47 -6.89
C TYR A 150 -5.78 14.93 -7.17
N LYS A 151 -5.44 15.78 -6.23
CA LYS A 151 -5.57 17.24 -6.37
C LYS A 151 -4.18 17.85 -6.13
N PRO A 152 -3.42 18.12 -7.19
CA PRO A 152 -2.11 18.76 -7.06
C PRO A 152 -2.26 20.16 -6.50
N VAL A 153 -1.26 20.58 -5.73
CA VAL A 153 -1.14 21.95 -5.20
C VAL A 153 0.22 22.51 -5.53
N ALA A 154 0.36 23.83 -5.52
CA ALA A 154 1.67 24.45 -5.74
C ALA A 154 2.64 24.10 -4.61
N ILE A 155 3.84 23.68 -4.96
CA ILE A 155 4.91 23.36 -4.03
C ILE A 155 5.24 24.64 -3.24
N SER A 156 4.90 24.65 -1.97
CA SER A 156 5.13 25.78 -1.06
C SER A 156 6.45 25.65 -0.30
N HIS A 157 6.94 24.42 -0.15
CA HIS A 157 8.11 24.11 0.66
C HIS A 157 8.91 22.99 0.04
N ILE A 158 10.22 23.13 0.06
CA ILE A 158 11.19 22.12 -0.38
C ILE A 158 12.19 21.95 0.77
N GLU A 159 12.41 20.72 1.22
CA GLU A 159 13.27 20.38 2.33
C GLU A 159 14.06 19.11 1.98
N GLY A 160 15.38 19.13 2.21
CA GLY A 160 16.28 18.03 1.92
C GLY A 160 17.52 18.47 1.14
N LYS A 161 18.52 17.59 1.08
CA LYS A 161 19.78 17.86 0.38
C LYS A 161 19.82 17.39 -1.07
N ASN A 162 19.03 16.35 -1.39
CA ASN A 162 19.05 15.68 -2.68
C ASN A 162 17.67 15.78 -3.34
N VAL A 163 17.06 16.96 -3.30
CA VAL A 163 15.81 17.19 -4.00
C VAL A 163 16.12 17.28 -5.49
N PRO A 164 15.48 16.48 -6.36
CA PRO A 164 15.68 16.58 -7.80
C PRO A 164 15.35 17.99 -8.30
N ASP A 165 16.15 18.48 -9.25
CA ASP A 165 16.05 19.86 -9.81
C ASP A 165 14.68 20.16 -10.44
N GLU A 166 13.94 19.13 -10.79
CA GLU A 166 12.59 19.23 -11.36
C GLU A 166 11.51 19.67 -10.36
N TYR A 167 11.79 19.64 -9.04
CA TYR A 167 10.86 20.11 -8.02
C TYR A 167 11.17 21.55 -7.65
N VAL A 168 10.41 22.48 -8.23
CA VAL A 168 10.59 23.91 -8.07
C VAL A 168 9.43 24.48 -7.24
N LYS A 169 9.75 25.38 -6.31
CA LYS A 169 8.73 26.09 -5.50
C LYS A 169 7.82 26.90 -6.43
N GLY A 170 6.52 26.73 -6.25
CA GLY A 170 5.47 27.36 -7.05
C GLY A 170 4.94 26.49 -8.20
N GLU A 171 5.66 25.45 -8.61
CA GLU A 171 5.14 24.46 -9.55
C GLU A 171 4.17 23.48 -8.85
N MET A 172 3.36 22.80 -9.65
CA MET A 172 2.41 21.83 -9.12
C MET A 172 3.14 20.57 -8.65
N ASP A 173 2.79 20.08 -7.47
CA ASP A 173 3.33 18.85 -6.91
C ASP A 173 2.88 17.60 -7.70
N ARG A 174 3.48 16.46 -7.41
CA ARG A 174 3.19 15.18 -8.07
C ARG A 174 2.97 14.09 -7.03
N GLY A 175 1.92 13.30 -7.22
CA GLY A 175 1.70 12.06 -6.49
C GLY A 175 2.36 10.89 -7.20
N ILE A 176 2.95 9.96 -6.44
CA ILE A 176 3.59 8.75 -6.97
C ILE A 176 2.87 7.55 -6.40
N VAL A 177 2.48 6.61 -7.26
CA VAL A 177 1.98 5.28 -6.88
C VAL A 177 2.76 4.25 -7.66
N TYR A 178 3.33 3.29 -6.96
CA TYR A 178 4.05 2.20 -7.60
C TYR A 178 3.90 0.89 -6.84
N ILE A 179 4.20 -0.21 -7.51
CA ILE A 179 4.38 -1.54 -6.94
C ILE A 179 5.76 -2.05 -7.32
N ALA A 180 6.45 -2.65 -6.36
CA ALA A 180 7.70 -3.34 -6.59
C ALA A 180 7.62 -4.76 -6.04
N MET A 181 8.07 -5.73 -6.83
CA MET A 181 8.28 -7.11 -6.42
C MET A 181 9.78 -7.34 -6.35
N LEU A 182 10.25 -7.70 -5.17
CA LEU A 182 11.67 -7.90 -4.92
C LEU A 182 11.95 -9.37 -4.70
N ASN A 183 13.07 -9.84 -5.22
CA ASN A 183 13.60 -11.16 -4.96
C ASN A 183 14.82 -11.07 -4.03
N ASP A 184 14.74 -10.18 -3.04
CA ASP A 184 15.82 -9.90 -2.10
C ASP A 184 15.70 -10.74 -0.84
N GLU A 185 16.86 -11.03 -0.25
CA GLU A 185 16.90 -11.59 1.10
C GLU A 185 16.38 -10.58 2.12
N LEU A 186 15.66 -11.11 3.12
CA LEU A 186 15.19 -10.27 4.21
C LEU A 186 16.37 -9.69 5.00
N LYS A 187 16.31 -8.38 5.25
CA LYS A 187 17.26 -7.66 6.08
C LYS A 187 16.96 -7.91 7.55
N GLU A 188 18.01 -7.92 8.36
CA GLU A 188 17.89 -8.06 9.81
C GLU A 188 17.54 -6.72 10.46
N TYR A 189 16.55 -6.76 11.34
CA TYR A 189 16.19 -5.66 12.22
C TYR A 189 15.95 -6.21 13.63
N ASN A 190 16.69 -5.70 14.62
CA ASN A 190 16.63 -6.15 16.01
C ASN A 190 16.75 -7.68 16.17
N GLY A 191 17.69 -8.30 15.46
CA GLY A 191 17.95 -9.75 15.51
C GLY A 191 16.98 -10.62 14.72
N THR A 192 16.04 -10.02 13.98
CA THR A 192 15.06 -10.76 13.17
C THR A 192 15.14 -10.32 11.70
N LYS A 193 15.24 -11.28 10.80
CA LYS A 193 15.13 -11.02 9.36
C LYS A 193 13.67 -10.85 8.98
N THR A 194 13.23 -9.63 8.74
CA THR A 194 11.79 -9.33 8.57
C THR A 194 11.48 -8.55 7.30
N TRP A 195 12.39 -7.67 6.85
CA TRP A 195 12.09 -6.71 5.80
C TRP A 195 12.98 -6.90 4.58
N PRO A 196 12.44 -6.91 3.35
CA PRO A 196 13.28 -6.92 2.15
C PRO A 196 14.06 -5.62 2.00
N VAL A 197 13.48 -4.52 2.46
CA VAL A 197 14.13 -3.20 2.41
C VAL A 197 13.98 -2.49 3.75
N ILE A 198 15.09 -1.96 4.29
CA ILE A 198 15.09 -1.06 5.43
C ILE A 198 15.57 0.29 4.94
N VAL A 199 14.77 1.32 5.16
CA VAL A 199 14.99 2.68 4.66
C VAL A 199 15.10 3.65 5.83
N LYS A 200 16.08 4.56 5.76
CA LYS A 200 16.18 5.72 6.65
C LYS A 200 15.85 6.99 5.89
N THR A 201 14.87 7.76 6.35
CA THR A 201 14.39 8.93 5.61
C THR A 201 15.46 10.01 5.39
N LYS A 202 16.46 10.09 6.27
CA LYS A 202 17.58 11.02 6.19
C LYS A 202 18.58 10.74 5.06
N SER A 203 18.70 9.47 4.69
CA SER A 203 19.61 9.01 3.64
C SER A 203 18.91 8.80 2.32
N GLN A 204 17.62 9.13 2.23
CA GLN A 204 16.86 8.91 1.03
C GLN A 204 17.16 9.91 -0.06
N GLU A 205 17.78 9.37 -0.99
CA GLU A 205 17.48 9.49 -2.41
C GLU A 205 16.24 8.62 -2.71
N LEU A 206 15.07 9.21 -2.76
CA LEU A 206 13.87 8.60 -3.29
C LEU A 206 13.82 8.85 -4.79
#